data_7f1028b0beb2e89c8b7fffcbe8ee5e29
#
_entry.id   7f1028b0beb2e89c8b7fffcbe8ee5e29
#
_cell.length_a   1.000
_cell.length_b   1.000
_cell.length_c   1.000
_cell.angle_alpha   90.00
_cell.angle_beta   90.00
_cell.angle_gamma   90.00
#
_symmetry.space_group_name_H-M   'P 1'
#
loop_
_entity.id
_entity.type
_entity.pdbx_description
1 polymer ?
#
loop_
_entity_poly.entity_id
_entity_poly.type
_entity_poly.pdbx_seq_one_letter_code
_entity_poly.pdbx_strand_id
1 'polypeptide(L)'
;CDFIGHFDLLTKFNEGYKHFDETKDAYLEPAITAMHKLAALGIPFEINTGAMSRGCRSAPYPSAALLKELCACGGRILINSDSHSTDTIGYGFKQAQELAVACGFKSVCALKTGGGFREILLV
;
A
#
# COMPACT_ATOMS: atom_id res chain seq x y z
N CYS A 1 -1.87 -11.85 -11.90
CA CYS A 1 -2.54 -10.57 -11.60
C CYS A 1 -1.62 -9.41 -11.97
N ASP A 2 -2.20 -8.23 -12.18
CA ASP A 2 -1.45 -7.05 -12.63
C ASP A 2 -0.86 -6.26 -11.46
N PHE A 3 -1.51 -6.28 -10.30
CA PHE A 3 -1.02 -5.69 -9.06
C PHE A 3 -1.60 -6.41 -7.84
N ILE A 4 -0.96 -6.24 -6.70
CA ILE A 4 -1.42 -6.76 -5.41
C ILE A 4 -2.30 -5.69 -4.76
N GLY A 5 -3.61 -5.93 -4.74
CA GLY A 5 -4.58 -5.05 -4.09
C GLY A 5 -4.59 -5.27 -2.58
N HIS A 6 -4.84 -4.18 -1.83
CA HIS A 6 -5.01 -4.13 -0.37
C HIS A 6 -4.20 -5.19 0.41
N PHE A 7 -2.92 -5.34 0.07
CA PHE A 7 -2.00 -6.14 0.88
C PHE A 7 -2.06 -5.62 2.31
N ASP A 8 -2.12 -6.54 3.29
CA ASP A 8 -2.30 -6.17 4.69
C ASP A 8 -3.75 -5.79 5.11
N LEU A 9 -4.74 -6.24 4.34
CA LEU A 9 -6.17 -5.99 4.63
C LEU A 9 -6.59 -6.45 6.03
N LEU A 10 -5.90 -7.43 6.60
CA LEU A 10 -6.18 -7.94 7.97
C LEU A 10 -6.06 -6.84 9.03
N THR A 11 -5.32 -5.76 8.75
CA THR A 11 -5.17 -4.62 9.68
C THR A 11 -6.33 -3.62 9.60
N LYS A 12 -7.28 -3.79 8.70
CA LYS A 12 -8.36 -2.82 8.43
C LYS A 12 -9.11 -2.36 9.68
N PHE A 13 -9.38 -3.27 10.62
CA PHE A 13 -10.09 -3.00 11.87
C PHE A 13 -9.19 -3.03 13.09
N ASN A 14 -7.89 -2.97 12.89
CA ASN A 14 -6.88 -3.11 13.95
C ASN A 14 -6.30 -1.76 14.43
N GLU A 15 -7.00 -0.66 14.21
CA GLU A 15 -6.56 0.66 14.67
C GLU A 15 -6.26 0.63 16.17
N GLY A 16 -5.09 1.15 16.58
CA GLY A 16 -4.62 1.10 17.95
C GLY A 16 -4.26 -0.31 18.46
N TYR A 17 -4.00 -1.24 17.53
CA TYR A 17 -3.63 -2.64 17.84
C TYR A 17 -4.69 -3.40 18.63
N LYS A 18 -5.95 -3.11 18.33
CA LYS A 18 -7.12 -3.65 19.03
C LYS A 18 -7.17 -5.19 19.09
N HIS A 19 -6.69 -5.86 18.05
CA HIS A 19 -6.78 -7.31 17.90
C HIS A 19 -5.42 -8.00 17.98
N PHE A 20 -4.38 -7.35 17.48
CA PHE A 20 -3.00 -7.86 17.50
C PHE A 20 -2.02 -6.70 17.36
N ASP A 21 -0.78 -6.93 17.81
CA ASP A 21 0.30 -5.94 17.74
C ASP A 21 1.02 -6.04 16.38
N GLU A 22 0.85 -5.01 15.55
CA GLU A 22 1.44 -4.91 14.20
C GLU A 22 2.98 -4.72 14.22
N THR A 23 3.60 -4.60 15.41
CA THR A 23 5.06 -4.48 15.55
C THR A 23 5.75 -5.81 15.83
N LYS A 24 5.00 -6.88 16.05
CA LYS A 24 5.54 -8.18 16.42
C LYS A 24 5.96 -9.01 15.22
N ASP A 25 7.03 -9.79 15.39
CA ASP A 25 7.57 -10.69 14.37
C ASP A 25 6.53 -11.68 13.87
N ALA A 26 5.66 -12.17 14.75
CA ALA A 26 4.56 -13.06 14.38
C ALA A 26 3.62 -12.50 13.29
N TYR A 27 3.54 -11.17 13.19
CA TYR A 27 2.82 -10.48 12.11
C TYR A 27 3.78 -10.06 10.98
N LEU A 28 4.92 -9.45 11.31
CA LEU A 28 5.82 -8.86 10.31
C LEU A 28 6.53 -9.92 9.45
N GLU A 29 7.06 -10.99 10.04
CA GLU A 29 7.85 -11.99 9.29
C GLU A 29 7.06 -12.66 8.15
N PRO A 30 5.83 -13.18 8.38
CA PRO A 30 5.07 -13.78 7.28
C PRO A 30 4.66 -12.75 6.23
N ALA A 31 4.33 -11.52 6.63
CA ALA A 31 3.99 -10.44 5.71
C ALA A 31 5.18 -10.06 4.82
N ILE A 32 6.36 -9.85 5.40
CA ILE A 32 7.62 -9.54 4.69
C ILE A 32 7.99 -10.68 3.76
N THR A 33 7.91 -11.92 4.23
CA THR A 33 8.22 -13.11 3.41
C THR A 33 7.32 -13.21 2.18
N ALA A 34 6.02 -13.00 2.34
CA ALA A 34 5.07 -13.01 1.23
C ALA A 34 5.33 -11.85 0.27
N MET A 35 5.58 -10.65 0.82
CA MET A 35 5.86 -9.43 0.07
C MET A 35 7.12 -9.59 -0.81
N HIS A 36 8.22 -10.11 -0.28
CA HIS A 36 9.46 -10.33 -1.03
C HIS A 36 9.24 -11.31 -2.20
N LYS A 37 8.51 -12.41 -1.97
CA LYS A 37 8.19 -13.37 -3.04
C LYS A 37 7.37 -12.74 -4.17
N LEU A 38 6.39 -11.91 -3.84
CA LEU A 38 5.54 -11.24 -4.81
C LEU A 38 6.29 -10.10 -5.52
N ALA A 39 7.10 -9.32 -4.80
CA ALA A 39 7.92 -8.25 -5.37
C ALA A 39 8.94 -8.80 -6.38
N ALA A 40 9.52 -9.97 -6.13
CA ALA A 40 10.44 -10.64 -7.06
C ALA A 40 9.80 -10.99 -8.41
N LEU A 41 8.47 -11.06 -8.49
CA LEU A 41 7.72 -11.24 -9.74
C LEU A 41 7.51 -9.91 -10.50
N GLY A 42 7.97 -8.78 -9.98
CA GLY A 42 7.79 -7.46 -10.58
C GLY A 42 6.37 -6.90 -10.47
N ILE A 43 5.52 -7.51 -9.65
CA ILE A 43 4.12 -7.08 -9.47
C ILE A 43 4.08 -5.90 -8.50
N PRO A 44 3.48 -4.74 -8.88
CA PRO A 44 3.37 -3.61 -7.97
C PRO A 44 2.33 -3.85 -6.87
N PHE A 45 2.54 -3.23 -5.73
CA PHE A 45 1.66 -3.28 -4.56
C PHE A 45 0.83 -2.00 -4.46
N GLU A 46 -0.41 -2.15 -4.06
CA GLU A 46 -1.31 -1.04 -3.82
C GLU A 46 -1.06 -0.41 -2.44
N ILE A 47 -0.90 0.91 -2.40
CA ILE A 47 -1.17 1.70 -1.20
C ILE A 47 -2.66 2.05 -1.25
N ASN A 48 -3.44 1.47 -0.34
CA ASN A 48 -4.89 1.56 -0.35
C ASN A 48 -5.37 2.51 0.75
N THR A 49 -6.14 3.51 0.35
CA THR A 49 -6.70 4.53 1.27
C THR A 49 -8.16 4.28 1.64
N GLY A 50 -8.76 3.22 1.15
CA GLY A 50 -10.19 2.96 1.33
C GLY A 50 -10.64 2.77 2.78
N ALA A 51 -9.78 2.20 3.64
CA ALA A 51 -10.09 2.10 5.06
C ALA A 51 -10.15 3.46 5.75
N MET A 52 -9.38 4.45 5.27
CA MET A 52 -9.39 5.81 5.78
C MET A 52 -10.72 6.50 5.44
N SER A 53 -11.17 6.42 4.18
CA SER A 53 -12.42 7.04 3.74
C SER A 53 -13.66 6.46 4.46
N ARG A 54 -13.57 5.21 4.92
CA ARG A 54 -14.61 4.52 5.67
C ARG A 54 -14.48 4.66 7.20
N GLY A 55 -13.49 5.46 7.68
CA GLY A 55 -13.27 5.68 9.10
C GLY A 55 -12.79 4.46 9.88
N CYS A 56 -12.27 3.44 9.21
CA CYS A 56 -11.77 2.22 9.84
C CYS A 56 -10.33 2.36 10.34
N ARG A 57 -9.53 3.22 9.66
CA ARG A 57 -8.14 3.50 10.00
C ARG A 57 -7.81 4.97 9.73
N SER A 58 -6.82 5.49 10.46
CA SER A 58 -6.26 6.83 10.24
C SER A 58 -5.15 6.86 9.18
N ALA A 59 -4.60 5.71 8.81
CA ALA A 59 -3.53 5.55 7.84
C ALA A 59 -3.88 4.52 6.76
N PRO A 60 -3.30 4.61 5.55
CA PRO A 60 -3.48 3.60 4.51
C PRO A 60 -2.76 2.29 4.88
N TYR A 61 -3.05 1.21 4.18
CA TYR A 61 -2.23 -0.01 4.22
C TYR A 61 -1.60 -0.28 2.84
N PRO A 62 -0.45 -1.01 2.82
CA PRO A 62 0.31 -1.60 3.91
C PRO A 62 0.89 -0.54 4.86
N SER A 63 1.28 -0.99 6.06
CA SER A 63 1.92 -0.12 7.06
C SER A 63 3.25 0.47 6.58
N ALA A 64 3.69 1.57 7.20
CA ALA A 64 4.99 2.18 6.88
C ALA A 64 6.17 1.20 7.04
N ALA A 65 6.10 0.27 8.01
CA ALA A 65 7.12 -0.75 8.20
C ALA A 65 7.22 -1.66 6.97
N LEU A 66 6.10 -2.18 6.50
CA LEU A 66 6.04 -3.04 5.31
C LEU A 66 6.41 -2.28 4.03
N LEU A 67 6.00 -1.01 3.88
CA LEU A 67 6.36 -0.20 2.72
C LEU A 67 7.86 0.08 2.65
N LYS A 68 8.54 0.29 3.78
CA LYS A 68 10.01 0.44 3.81
C LYS A 68 10.72 -0.84 3.36
N GLU A 69 10.27 -2.00 3.83
CA GLU A 69 10.77 -3.29 3.39
C GLU A 69 10.53 -3.52 1.89
N LEU A 70 9.35 -3.18 1.40
CA LEU A 70 9.02 -3.25 -0.02
C LEU A 70 9.94 -2.35 -0.87
N CYS A 71 10.19 -1.13 -0.41
CA CYS A 71 11.11 -0.20 -1.09
C CYS A 71 12.55 -0.74 -1.07
N ALA A 72 13.01 -1.26 0.06
CA ALA A 72 14.36 -1.81 0.22
C ALA A 72 14.63 -3.02 -0.69
N CYS A 73 13.62 -3.85 -0.95
CA CYS A 73 13.75 -4.99 -1.88
C CYS A 73 13.48 -4.61 -3.36
N GLY A 74 13.33 -3.33 -3.70
CA GLY A 74 13.11 -2.86 -5.07
C GLY A 74 11.67 -3.06 -5.57
N GLY A 75 10.72 -3.24 -4.69
CA GLY A 75 9.32 -3.37 -5.02
C GLY A 75 8.74 -2.07 -5.59
N ARG A 76 7.64 -2.19 -6.32
CA ARG A 76 6.94 -1.09 -6.97
C ARG A 76 5.59 -0.87 -6.30
N ILE A 77 5.08 0.36 -6.36
CA ILE A 77 3.80 0.72 -5.75
C ILE A 77 2.88 1.44 -6.73
N LEU A 78 1.58 1.37 -6.46
CA LEU A 78 0.54 2.24 -7.01
C LEU A 78 -0.35 2.74 -5.86
N ILE A 79 -1.15 3.77 -6.09
CA ILE A 79 -2.05 4.34 -5.08
C ILE A 79 -3.48 4.26 -5.59
N ASN A 80 -4.37 3.68 -4.77
CA ASN A 80 -5.80 3.62 -5.05
C ASN A 80 -6.63 4.00 -3.83
N SER A 81 -7.81 4.58 -4.10
CA SER A 81 -8.77 4.93 -3.04
C SER A 81 -9.71 3.79 -2.66
N ASP A 82 -9.77 2.73 -3.45
CA ASP A 82 -10.74 1.62 -3.24
C ASP A 82 -12.14 2.19 -2.93
N SER A 83 -12.50 3.18 -3.76
CA SER A 83 -13.72 3.97 -3.57
C SER A 83 -14.97 3.16 -3.89
N HIS A 84 -15.99 3.31 -3.04
CA HIS A 84 -17.32 2.73 -3.22
C HIS A 84 -18.40 3.80 -3.43
N SER A 85 -17.96 5.07 -3.54
CA SER A 85 -18.84 6.21 -3.83
C SER A 85 -18.09 7.30 -4.58
N THR A 86 -18.79 8.16 -5.31
CA THR A 86 -18.18 9.27 -6.06
C THR A 86 -17.39 10.24 -5.18
N ASP A 87 -17.84 10.44 -3.94
CA ASP A 87 -17.25 11.42 -3.00
C ASP A 87 -15.91 10.96 -2.41
N THR A 88 -15.58 9.66 -2.55
CA THR A 88 -14.34 9.08 -1.99
C THR A 88 -13.31 8.74 -3.07
N ILE A 89 -13.57 9.08 -4.34
CA ILE A 89 -12.60 8.92 -5.41
C ILE A 89 -11.38 9.81 -5.14
N GLY A 90 -10.20 9.19 -5.07
CA GLY A 90 -8.95 9.90 -4.76
C GLY A 90 -8.79 10.31 -3.29
N TYR A 91 -9.67 9.87 -2.41
CA TYR A 91 -9.55 10.15 -0.98
C TYR A 91 -8.19 9.70 -0.44
N GLY A 92 -7.53 10.56 0.32
CA GLY A 92 -6.26 10.21 0.99
C GLY A 92 -5.05 10.09 0.06
N PHE A 93 -5.14 10.42 -1.23
CA PHE A 93 -4.02 10.30 -2.17
C PHE A 93 -2.80 11.12 -1.75
N LYS A 94 -3.00 12.34 -1.24
CA LYS A 94 -1.89 13.17 -0.74
C LYS A 94 -1.16 12.49 0.40
N GLN A 95 -1.89 11.96 1.39
CA GLN A 95 -1.30 11.25 2.53
C GLN A 95 -0.57 9.98 2.07
N ALA A 96 -1.13 9.24 1.10
CA ALA A 96 -0.48 8.07 0.54
C ALA A 96 0.81 8.41 -0.22
N GLN A 97 0.86 9.54 -0.95
CA GLN A 97 2.06 10.03 -1.61
C GLN A 97 3.13 10.44 -0.60
N GLU A 98 2.76 11.21 0.41
CA GLU A 98 3.66 11.62 1.49
C GLU A 98 4.25 10.40 2.22
N LEU A 99 3.43 9.41 2.51
CA LEU A 99 3.87 8.14 3.10
C LEU A 99 4.84 7.39 2.18
N ALA A 100 4.54 7.29 0.89
CA ALA A 100 5.42 6.64 -0.09
C ALA A 100 6.80 7.30 -0.14
N VAL A 101 6.84 8.65 -0.20
CA VAL A 101 8.10 9.42 -0.16
C VAL A 101 8.85 9.17 1.15
N ALA A 102 8.17 9.20 2.29
CA ALA A 102 8.77 8.94 3.60
C ALA A 102 9.30 7.50 3.75
N CYS A 103 8.76 6.55 2.99
CA CYS A 103 9.25 5.16 2.92
C CYS A 103 10.38 4.97 1.90
N GLY A 104 10.75 5.98 1.11
CA GLY A 104 11.88 5.96 0.19
C GLY A 104 11.51 5.79 -1.29
N PHE A 105 10.24 5.65 -1.64
CA PHE A 105 9.83 5.54 -3.04
C PHE A 105 10.05 6.86 -3.79
N LYS A 106 10.47 6.76 -5.05
CA LYS A 106 10.70 7.91 -5.95
C LYS A 106 9.61 8.04 -7.01
N SER A 107 8.86 6.98 -7.26
CA SER A 107 7.80 6.93 -8.25
C SER A 107 6.66 6.03 -7.82
N VAL A 108 5.51 6.19 -8.45
CA VAL A 108 4.37 5.30 -8.37
C VAL A 108 4.01 4.79 -9.76
N CYS A 109 3.47 3.58 -9.83
CA CYS A 109 2.90 3.02 -11.05
C CYS A 109 1.50 3.59 -11.28
N ALA A 110 1.19 3.92 -12.52
CA ALA A 110 -0.17 4.21 -12.96
C ALA A 110 -0.51 3.35 -14.18
N LEU A 111 -1.73 2.87 -14.23
CA LEU A 111 -2.23 2.15 -15.41
C LEU A 111 -2.17 3.04 -16.65
N LYS A 112 -1.82 2.48 -17.77
CA LYS A 112 -1.83 3.17 -19.06
C LYS A 112 -2.86 2.57 -20.00
N THR A 113 -3.37 3.40 -20.90
CA THR A 113 -4.24 2.94 -21.99
C THR A 113 -3.51 1.88 -22.82
N GLY A 114 -4.16 0.78 -23.08
CA GLY A 114 -3.58 -0.35 -23.81
C GLY A 114 -2.87 -1.37 -22.93
N GLY A 115 -2.91 -1.19 -21.61
CA GLY A 115 -2.38 -2.14 -20.63
C GLY A 115 -0.96 -1.83 -20.13
N GLY A 116 -0.60 -2.48 -19.04
CA GLY A 116 0.65 -2.28 -18.32
C GLY A 116 0.69 -0.98 -17.50
N PHE A 117 1.87 -0.62 -17.03
CA PHE A 117 2.09 0.52 -16.14
C PHE A 117 3.04 1.54 -16.76
N ARG A 118 2.86 2.79 -16.39
CA ARG A 118 3.85 3.86 -16.51
C ARG A 118 4.26 4.31 -15.12
N GLU A 119 5.47 4.83 -14.97
CA GLU A 119 5.91 5.45 -13.73
C GLU A 119 5.62 6.94 -13.72
N ILE A 120 5.19 7.44 -12.57
CA ILE A 120 4.98 8.86 -12.26
C ILE A 120 5.89 9.18 -11.09
N LEU A 121 6.77 10.18 -11.27
CA LEU A 121 7.67 10.62 -10.21
C LEU A 121 6.87 11.25 -9.05
N LEU A 122 7.28 10.92 -7.85
CA LEU A 122 6.83 11.58 -6.63
C LEU A 122 7.72 12.81 -6.39
N VAL A 123 7.12 13.96 -6.21
CA VAL A 123 7.78 15.25 -5.96
C VAL A 123 7.52 15.71 -4.54
#